data_117c4e1dc8e18092e6f2c8b438af81a3
#
_entry.id   117c4e1dc8e18092e6f2c8b438af81a3
#
_cell.length_a   1.000
_cell.length_b   1.000
_cell.length_c   1.000
_cell.angle_alpha   90.00
_cell.angle_beta   90.00
_cell.angle_gamma   90.00
#
_symmetry.space_group_name_H-M   'P 1'
#
loop_
_entity.id
_entity.type
_entity.pdbx_description
1 polymer ?
#
loop_
_entity_poly.entity_id
_entity_poly.type
_entity_poly.pdbx_seq_one_letter_code
_entity_poly.pdbx_strand_id
1 'polypeptide(L)'
;MSVRIRLSRGGSKKRPFYKVVAADQRAPRDGRFIERLGSYNPMLPKDHAERFVINEERVKYWLSNGAEPTERLQKMLSSLGLVAAPATREQPKKSAPKAKAVERMKEKEEKAKAAAAAAEAAAPAEEASAE
;
A
#
# COMPACT_ATOMS: atom_id res chain seq x y z
N MET A 1 -6.84 -30.04 7.36
CA MET A 1 -7.65 -28.96 6.79
C MET A 1 -6.81 -27.71 6.79
N SER A 2 -6.68 -27.03 5.66
CA SER A 2 -5.96 -25.76 5.58
C SER A 2 -6.94 -24.61 5.77
N VAL A 3 -6.80 -23.85 6.85
CA VAL A 3 -7.63 -22.68 7.15
C VAL A 3 -6.92 -21.43 6.64
N ARG A 4 -7.66 -20.57 5.94
CA ARG A 4 -7.16 -19.25 5.50
C ARG A 4 -7.96 -18.11 6.08
N ILE A 5 -7.25 -17.06 6.45
CA ILE A 5 -7.86 -15.78 6.82
C ILE A 5 -7.99 -14.95 5.54
N ARG A 6 -9.23 -14.66 5.14
CA ARG A 6 -9.52 -13.98 3.88
C ARG A 6 -10.66 -12.98 3.99
N LEU A 7 -10.82 -12.18 2.94
CA LEU A 7 -11.92 -11.24 2.79
C LEU A 7 -13.09 -11.91 2.05
N SER A 8 -14.26 -11.91 2.66
CA SER A 8 -15.53 -12.27 2.01
C SER A 8 -16.26 -10.98 1.63
N ARG A 9 -16.70 -10.88 0.38
CA ARG A 9 -17.37 -9.68 -0.12
C ARG A 9 -18.85 -9.70 0.24
N GLY A 10 -19.34 -8.54 0.70
CA GLY A 10 -20.76 -8.24 0.85
C GLY A 10 -21.08 -6.86 0.27
N GLY A 11 -22.27 -6.37 0.51
CA GLY A 11 -22.72 -5.06 0.03
C GLY A 11 -23.25 -5.08 -1.40
N SER A 12 -23.60 -3.90 -1.91
CA SER A 12 -24.20 -3.71 -3.23
C SER A 12 -23.16 -3.50 -4.33
N LYS A 13 -23.60 -3.38 -5.60
CA LYS A 13 -22.75 -3.31 -6.80
C LYS A 13 -21.67 -2.23 -6.73
N LYS A 14 -21.98 -1.02 -6.28
CA LYS A 14 -21.03 0.12 -6.21
C LYS A 14 -20.57 0.44 -4.78
N ARG A 15 -21.02 -0.31 -3.77
CA ARG A 15 -20.67 -0.12 -2.36
C ARG A 15 -20.18 -1.45 -1.75
N PRO A 16 -18.96 -1.87 -2.07
CA PRO A 16 -18.41 -3.10 -1.52
C PRO A 16 -18.15 -2.96 -0.02
N PHE A 17 -18.45 -4.01 0.71
CA PHE A 17 -18.14 -4.18 2.12
C PHE A 17 -17.52 -5.56 2.29
N TYR A 18 -16.48 -5.68 3.09
CA TYR A 18 -15.79 -6.94 3.27
C TYR A 18 -15.83 -7.40 4.73
N LYS A 19 -16.06 -8.67 4.91
CA LYS A 19 -15.91 -9.36 6.20
C LYS A 19 -14.55 -10.05 6.21
N VAL A 20 -13.79 -9.88 7.30
CA VAL A 20 -12.58 -10.67 7.54
C VAL A 20 -13.01 -11.97 8.20
N VAL A 21 -12.73 -13.09 7.56
CA VAL A 21 -13.21 -14.41 7.99
C VAL A 21 -12.10 -15.45 7.98
N ALA A 22 -12.15 -16.36 8.93
CA ALA A 22 -11.41 -17.63 8.90
C ALA A 22 -12.27 -18.66 8.16
N ALA A 23 -11.79 -19.22 7.07
CA ALA A 23 -12.51 -20.17 6.26
C ALA A 23 -11.59 -21.26 5.71
N ASP A 24 -12.16 -22.41 5.37
CA ASP A 24 -11.44 -23.46 4.66
C ASP A 24 -10.98 -22.95 3.29
N GLN A 25 -9.75 -23.29 2.91
CA GLN A 25 -9.16 -22.91 1.62
C GLN A 25 -10.02 -23.34 0.43
N ARG A 26 -10.70 -24.49 0.54
CA ARG A 26 -11.56 -25.07 -0.51
C ARG A 26 -12.91 -24.38 -0.65
N ALA A 27 -13.36 -23.65 0.39
CA ALA A 27 -14.65 -22.98 0.37
C ALA A 27 -14.65 -21.78 -0.61
N PRO A 28 -15.75 -21.48 -1.31
CA PRO A 28 -15.84 -20.32 -2.19
C PRO A 28 -15.69 -19.02 -1.39
N ARG A 29 -15.26 -17.93 -2.06
CA ARG A 29 -14.94 -16.64 -1.44
C ARG A 29 -16.04 -16.11 -0.52
N ASP A 30 -17.28 -16.12 -0.97
CA ASP A 30 -18.43 -15.55 -0.28
C ASP A 30 -19.32 -16.63 0.36
N GLY A 31 -18.83 -17.87 0.37
CA GLY A 31 -19.53 -19.01 0.91
C GLY A 31 -19.34 -19.19 2.42
N ARG A 32 -19.44 -20.44 2.83
CA ARG A 32 -19.34 -20.85 4.23
C ARG A 32 -17.98 -20.46 4.83
N PHE A 33 -18.00 -19.92 6.00
CA PHE A 33 -16.81 -19.60 6.80
C PHE A 33 -16.96 -20.17 8.22
N ILE A 34 -15.85 -20.33 8.93
CA ILE A 34 -15.81 -20.88 10.27
C ILE A 34 -16.12 -19.79 11.29
N GLU A 35 -15.42 -18.65 11.20
CA GLU A 35 -15.56 -17.56 12.13
C GLU A 35 -15.36 -16.21 11.44
N ARG A 36 -16.10 -15.18 11.88
CA ARG A 36 -15.90 -13.80 11.47
C ARG A 36 -14.96 -13.11 12.45
N LEU A 37 -13.84 -12.62 11.95
CA LEU A 37 -12.79 -11.97 12.73
C LEU A 37 -12.88 -10.45 12.73
N GLY A 38 -13.57 -9.87 11.76
CA GLY A 38 -13.69 -8.43 11.64
C GLY A 38 -14.40 -7.97 10.38
N SER A 39 -14.22 -6.69 10.07
CA SER A 39 -14.79 -6.05 8.89
C SER A 39 -13.81 -5.05 8.25
N TYR A 40 -13.94 -4.87 6.94
CA TYR A 40 -13.18 -3.92 6.17
C TYR A 40 -14.10 -3.14 5.22
N ASN A 41 -14.12 -1.84 5.37
CA ASN A 41 -14.90 -0.94 4.52
C ASN A 41 -13.96 -0.07 3.66
N PRO A 42 -13.79 -0.36 2.37
CA PRO A 42 -12.91 0.41 1.50
C PRO A 42 -13.45 1.79 1.14
N MET A 43 -14.75 2.07 1.39
CA MET A 43 -15.39 3.34 1.05
C MET A 43 -15.01 4.46 2.02
N LEU A 44 -14.55 4.12 3.22
CA LEU A 44 -14.11 5.09 4.21
C LEU A 44 -12.68 5.59 3.91
N PRO A 45 -12.33 6.82 4.34
CA PRO A 45 -10.97 7.36 4.24
C PRO A 45 -9.95 6.43 4.91
N LYS A 46 -8.68 6.56 4.51
CA LYS A 46 -7.60 5.68 5.03
C LYS A 46 -7.41 5.81 6.54
N ASP A 47 -7.64 6.99 7.08
CA ASP A 47 -7.41 7.33 8.49
C ASP A 47 -8.62 7.06 9.39
N HIS A 48 -9.73 6.57 8.82
CA HIS A 48 -10.94 6.33 9.59
C HIS A 48 -10.84 5.03 10.39
N ALA A 49 -11.11 5.10 11.71
CA ALA A 49 -11.00 3.96 12.63
C ALA A 49 -11.90 2.77 12.23
N GLU A 50 -13.10 3.04 11.74
CA GLU A 50 -14.04 1.99 11.31
C GLU A 50 -13.72 1.39 9.94
N ARG A 51 -12.70 1.92 9.24
CA ARG A 51 -12.30 1.35 7.95
C ARG A 51 -11.85 -0.09 8.07
N PHE A 52 -11.10 -0.41 9.12
CA PHE A 52 -10.62 -1.76 9.39
C PHE A 52 -10.77 -2.08 10.87
N VAL A 53 -11.79 -2.83 11.19
CA VAL A 53 -12.09 -3.30 12.55
C VAL A 53 -11.81 -4.78 12.61
N ILE A 54 -10.99 -5.22 13.58
CA ILE A 54 -10.59 -6.61 13.72
C ILE A 54 -10.49 -7.01 15.20
N ASN A 55 -10.83 -8.25 15.50
CA ASN A 55 -10.58 -8.84 16.81
C ASN A 55 -9.19 -9.46 16.83
N GLU A 56 -8.24 -8.77 17.44
CA GLU A 56 -6.83 -9.18 17.46
C GLU A 56 -6.61 -10.52 18.16
N GLU A 57 -7.32 -10.77 19.26
CA GLU A 57 -7.18 -12.01 20.02
C GLU A 57 -7.56 -13.23 19.17
N ARG A 58 -8.67 -13.13 18.45
CA ARG A 58 -9.11 -14.22 17.58
C ARG A 58 -8.21 -14.42 16.38
N VAL A 59 -7.66 -13.34 15.84
CA VAL A 59 -6.65 -13.44 14.77
C VAL A 59 -5.39 -14.14 15.25
N LYS A 60 -4.86 -13.75 16.42
CA LYS A 60 -3.69 -14.42 17.03
C LYS A 60 -3.95 -15.90 17.27
N TYR A 61 -5.13 -16.24 17.76
CA TYR A 61 -5.55 -17.64 17.95
C TYR A 61 -5.50 -18.44 16.63
N TRP A 62 -6.07 -17.89 15.56
CA TRP A 62 -6.06 -18.60 14.26
C TRP A 62 -4.66 -18.67 13.65
N LEU A 63 -3.84 -17.65 13.80
CA LEU A 63 -2.44 -17.67 13.36
C LEU A 63 -1.62 -18.72 14.12
N SER A 64 -1.80 -18.86 15.43
CA SER A 64 -1.13 -19.90 16.22
C SER A 64 -1.57 -21.31 15.84
N ASN A 65 -2.80 -21.48 15.35
CA ASN A 65 -3.32 -22.73 14.81
C ASN A 65 -2.94 -22.98 13.33
N GLY A 66 -2.06 -22.15 12.76
CA GLY A 66 -1.55 -22.34 11.41
C GLY A 66 -2.45 -21.81 10.29
N ALA A 67 -3.37 -20.89 10.58
CA ALA A 67 -4.15 -20.23 9.54
C ALA A 67 -3.29 -19.21 8.78
N GLU A 68 -3.29 -19.28 7.46
CA GLU A 68 -2.53 -18.39 6.59
C GLU A 68 -3.38 -17.17 6.16
N PRO A 69 -2.94 -15.93 6.41
CA PRO A 69 -3.61 -14.75 5.88
C PRO A 69 -3.30 -14.57 4.39
N THR A 70 -4.29 -14.09 3.62
CA THR A 70 -4.05 -13.68 2.23
C THR A 70 -3.11 -12.47 2.17
N GLU A 71 -2.35 -12.30 1.08
CA GLU A 71 -1.35 -11.21 0.92
C GLU A 71 -1.91 -9.81 1.27
N ARG A 72 -3.16 -9.54 0.88
CA ARG A 72 -3.81 -8.27 1.19
C ARG A 72 -4.05 -8.09 2.69
N LEU A 73 -4.56 -9.13 3.34
CA LEU A 73 -4.75 -9.11 4.80
C LEU A 73 -3.42 -9.09 5.54
N GLN A 74 -2.42 -9.79 5.05
CA GLN A 74 -1.08 -9.76 5.62
C GLN A 74 -0.52 -8.34 5.66
N LYS A 75 -0.69 -7.55 4.59
CA LYS A 75 -0.32 -6.12 4.57
C LYS A 75 -1.11 -5.29 5.59
N MET A 76 -2.40 -5.56 5.76
CA MET A 76 -3.23 -4.84 6.72
C MET A 76 -2.95 -5.24 8.16
N LEU A 77 -2.66 -6.51 8.41
CA LEU A 77 -2.28 -7.03 9.74
C LEU A 77 -0.85 -6.61 10.13
N SER A 78 0.05 -6.44 9.15
CA SER A 78 1.39 -5.95 9.42
C SER A 78 1.40 -4.48 9.85
N SER A 79 0.47 -3.65 9.36
CA SER A 79 0.32 -2.27 9.86
C SER A 79 -0.17 -2.20 11.31
N LEU A 80 -0.83 -3.27 11.80
CA LEU A 80 -1.20 -3.45 13.21
C LEU A 80 -0.14 -4.21 14.03
N GLY A 81 0.96 -4.64 13.41
CA GLY A 81 2.03 -5.37 14.09
C GLY A 81 1.72 -6.84 14.43
N LEU A 82 0.63 -7.41 13.91
CA LEU A 82 0.20 -8.78 14.21
C LEU A 82 0.93 -9.85 13.38
N VAL A 83 1.36 -9.50 12.18
CA VAL A 83 2.02 -10.41 11.23
C VAL A 83 3.18 -9.70 10.56
N ALA A 84 4.25 -10.43 10.22
CA ALA A 84 5.34 -9.88 9.41
C ALA A 84 4.84 -9.42 8.04
N ALA A 85 5.37 -8.30 7.55
CA ALA A 85 5.03 -7.81 6.22
C ALA A 85 5.38 -8.85 5.15
N PRO A 86 4.55 -9.00 4.10
CA PRO A 86 4.87 -9.91 3.02
C PRO A 86 6.14 -9.46 2.31
N ALA A 87 7.02 -10.40 1.99
CA ALA A 87 8.21 -10.12 1.22
C ALA A 87 7.83 -9.46 -0.11
N THR A 88 8.40 -8.30 -0.37
CA THR A 88 8.23 -7.64 -1.66
C THR A 88 8.96 -8.46 -2.71
N ARG A 89 8.23 -9.03 -3.66
CA ARG A 89 8.88 -9.68 -4.81
C ARG A 89 9.72 -8.65 -5.54
N GLU A 90 10.97 -8.97 -5.81
CA GLU A 90 11.79 -8.16 -6.71
C GLU A 90 11.08 -8.09 -8.05
N GLN A 91 10.49 -6.95 -8.35
CA GLN A 91 9.96 -6.73 -9.69
C GLN A 91 11.15 -6.52 -10.63
N PRO A 92 11.14 -7.12 -11.83
CA PRO A 92 12.17 -6.84 -12.82
C PRO A 92 12.22 -5.32 -13.00
N LYS A 93 13.40 -4.73 -12.80
CA LYS A 93 13.60 -3.29 -12.96
C LYS A 93 13.05 -2.89 -14.32
N LYS A 94 12.21 -1.87 -14.37
CA LYS A 94 11.81 -1.28 -15.64
C LYS A 94 13.06 -1.10 -16.48
N SER A 95 13.01 -1.53 -17.74
CA SER A 95 14.15 -1.42 -18.64
C SER A 95 14.76 -0.02 -18.53
N ALA A 96 16.09 0.03 -18.40
CA ALA A 96 16.80 1.30 -18.30
C ALA A 96 16.36 2.26 -19.41
N PRO A 97 16.17 3.55 -19.13
CA PRO A 97 15.77 4.50 -20.15
C PRO A 97 16.74 4.46 -21.32
N LYS A 98 16.24 4.46 -22.53
CA LYS A 98 17.04 4.44 -23.76
C LYS A 98 18.03 5.63 -23.78
N ALA A 99 19.18 5.49 -24.42
CA ALA A 99 20.24 6.48 -24.49
C ALA A 99 19.74 7.93 -24.75
N LYS A 100 18.82 8.12 -25.69
CA LYS A 100 18.18 9.42 -25.96
C LYS A 100 17.41 10.01 -24.79
N ALA A 101 16.83 9.18 -23.91
CA ALA A 101 16.12 9.66 -22.74
C ALA A 101 17.10 10.12 -21.63
N VAL A 102 18.21 9.42 -21.51
CA VAL A 102 19.30 9.77 -20.58
C VAL A 102 19.96 11.11 -21.02
N GLU A 103 20.23 11.29 -22.31
CA GLU A 103 20.73 12.56 -22.86
C GLU A 103 19.81 13.73 -22.55
N ARG A 104 18.50 13.59 -22.81
CA ARG A 104 17.52 14.64 -22.51
C ARG A 104 17.43 14.95 -21.01
N MET A 105 17.61 13.97 -20.15
CA MET A 105 17.64 14.21 -18.72
C MET A 105 18.88 14.98 -18.30
N LYS A 106 20.05 14.64 -18.83
CA LYS A 106 21.30 15.36 -18.60
C LYS A 106 21.24 16.82 -19.12
N GLU A 107 20.74 17.02 -20.34
CA GLU A 107 20.55 18.35 -20.91
C GLU A 107 19.60 19.23 -20.08
N LYS A 108 18.51 18.65 -19.56
CA LYS A 108 17.59 19.35 -18.66
C LYS A 108 18.25 19.71 -17.31
N GLU A 109 19.05 18.81 -16.79
CA GLU A 109 19.78 19.02 -15.54
C GLU A 109 20.86 20.11 -15.69
N GLU A 110 21.59 20.09 -16.80
CA GLU A 110 22.59 21.13 -17.13
C GLU A 110 21.93 22.49 -17.33
N LYS A 111 20.80 22.55 -18.08
CA LYS A 111 20.04 23.78 -18.27
C LYS A 111 19.47 24.31 -16.94
N ALA A 112 18.98 23.42 -16.07
CA ALA A 112 18.51 23.80 -14.74
C ALA A 112 19.63 24.33 -13.86
N LYS A 113 20.81 23.70 -13.88
CA LYS A 113 22.00 24.16 -13.16
C LYS A 113 22.51 25.50 -13.70
N ALA A 114 22.54 25.66 -15.03
CA ALA A 114 22.93 26.93 -15.67
C ALA A 114 21.94 28.05 -15.35
N ALA A 115 20.63 27.77 -15.35
CA ALA A 115 19.60 28.74 -14.97
C ALA A 115 19.69 29.15 -13.49
N ALA A 116 19.93 28.16 -12.61
CA ALA A 116 20.13 28.42 -11.19
C ALA A 116 21.38 29.26 -10.93
N ALA A 117 22.52 28.98 -11.60
CA ALA A 117 23.75 29.76 -11.51
C ALA A 117 23.58 31.18 -12.07
N ALA A 118 22.83 31.34 -13.16
CA ALA A 118 22.52 32.68 -13.73
C ALA A 118 21.60 33.48 -12.82
N ALA A 119 20.65 32.86 -12.13
CA ALA A 119 19.79 33.51 -11.14
C ALA A 119 20.56 33.94 -9.89
N GLU A 120 21.52 33.16 -9.44
CA GLU A 120 22.38 33.49 -8.30
C GLU A 120 23.39 34.57 -8.64
N ALA A 121 23.88 34.66 -9.88
CA ALA A 121 24.74 35.72 -10.35
C ALA A 121 24.01 37.06 -10.60
N ALA A 122 22.71 37.05 -10.83
CA ALA A 122 21.87 38.23 -11.02
C ALA A 122 21.38 38.85 -9.69
N ALA A 123 21.36 38.11 -8.60
CA ALA A 123 20.92 38.61 -7.29
C ALA A 123 21.77 39.67 -6.62
N PRO A 124 23.14 39.76 -6.79
CA PRO A 124 23.93 40.81 -6.15
C PRO A 124 23.92 42.16 -6.87
N ALA A 125 23.30 42.27 -8.04
CA ALA A 125 23.30 43.56 -8.79
C ALA A 125 22.13 44.51 -8.41
N GLU A 126 21.13 44.04 -7.70
CA GLU A 126 19.96 44.85 -7.33
C GLU A 126 20.10 45.54 -5.96
N GLU A 127 21.02 45.07 -5.11
CA GLU A 127 21.30 45.76 -3.82
C GLU A 127 22.28 46.93 -3.90
N ALA A 128 22.95 47.12 -5.03
CA ALA A 128 23.93 48.21 -5.20
C ALA A 128 23.36 49.51 -5.82
N SER A 129 22.06 49.60 -6.09
CA SER A 129 21.43 50.79 -6.70
C SER A 129 20.39 51.48 -5.81
N ALA A 130 20.39 51.21 -4.49
CA ALA A 130 19.53 51.90 -3.51
C ALA A 130 20.35 52.54 -2.40
N GLU A 131 21.20 53.55 -2.77
CA GLU A 131 21.75 54.60 -1.85
C GLU A 131 21.84 55.95 -2.57
#